data_e36996decc7e8649cd73dc46ddae88c9
#
_entry.id   e36996decc7e8649cd73dc46ddae88c9
#
_cell.length_a   1.000
_cell.length_b   1.000
_cell.length_c   1.000
_cell.angle_alpha   90.00
_cell.angle_beta   90.00
_cell.angle_gamma   90.00
#
_symmetry.space_group_name_H-M   'P 1'
#
loop_
_entity.id
_entity.type
_entity.pdbx_description
1 polymer ?
#
loop_
_entity_poly.entity_id
_entity_poly.type
_entity_poly.pdbx_seq_one_letter_code
_entity_poly.pdbx_strand_id
1 'polypeptide(L)'
;MQLQQTKSLVLKTTSYRDKDLVVHFLTKEFGKKTGIFYGARSQRSAYRSMSEPFSLLGIEFSEKENADMITIRSADLLESHVDLRKNYHHFLLASYFTELVHISLIPDPESEAYFELLENALNHLPSKKDITAHKIEFELKLLHLLGVYPQLEHCVICSKPVFQEVPAKTELNPQKKPIYQIDVSHGGVRCDTC
;
A
#
# COMPACT_ATOMS: atom_id res chain seq x y z
N MET A 1 -23.35 -20.24 7.42
CA MET A 1 -22.54 -19.04 7.12
C MET A 1 -21.83 -18.65 8.39
N GLN A 2 -20.52 -18.71 8.40
CA GLN A 2 -19.73 -18.32 9.55
C GLN A 2 -19.55 -16.80 9.52
N LEU A 3 -19.73 -16.14 10.65
CA LEU A 3 -19.50 -14.72 10.84
C LEU A 3 -18.01 -14.52 11.12
N GLN A 4 -17.40 -13.59 10.42
CA GLN A 4 -15.97 -13.28 10.51
C GLN A 4 -15.80 -11.81 10.88
N GLN A 5 -14.80 -11.52 11.71
CA GLN A 5 -14.44 -10.15 12.11
C GLN A 5 -12.98 -9.89 11.75
N THR A 6 -12.68 -8.69 11.24
CA THR A 6 -11.33 -8.29 10.86
C THR A 6 -11.18 -6.78 10.82
N LYS A 7 -9.94 -6.29 10.93
CA LYS A 7 -9.59 -4.94 10.49
C LYS A 7 -9.50 -4.88 8.98
N SER A 8 -9.90 -3.77 8.40
CA SER A 8 -9.85 -3.58 6.95
C SER A 8 -9.54 -2.14 6.56
N LEU A 9 -8.74 -1.97 5.52
CA LEU A 9 -8.48 -0.68 4.87
C LEU A 9 -9.33 -0.56 3.60
N VAL A 10 -9.97 0.58 3.43
CA VAL A 10 -10.71 0.90 2.20
C VAL A 10 -9.71 1.24 1.10
N LEU A 11 -9.61 0.37 0.07
CA LEU A 11 -8.74 0.57 -1.07
C LEU A 11 -9.40 1.40 -2.14
N LYS A 12 -10.63 1.05 -2.50
CA LYS A 12 -11.37 1.68 -3.59
C LYS A 12 -12.86 1.64 -3.34
N THR A 13 -13.53 2.67 -3.77
CA THR A 13 -14.98 2.77 -3.68
C THR A 13 -15.56 3.14 -5.04
N THR A 14 -16.62 2.46 -5.45
CA THR A 14 -17.30 2.69 -6.72
C THR A 14 -18.80 2.82 -6.49
N SER A 15 -19.41 3.80 -7.14
CA SER A 15 -20.87 3.96 -7.10
C SER A 15 -21.56 2.75 -7.69
N TYR A 16 -22.55 2.23 -6.97
CA TYR A 16 -23.37 1.11 -7.39
C TYR A 16 -24.85 1.45 -7.16
N ARG A 17 -25.67 1.32 -8.19
CA ARG A 17 -27.07 1.78 -8.17
C ARG A 17 -27.18 3.24 -7.70
N ASP A 18 -28.36 3.68 -7.27
CA ASP A 18 -28.61 5.07 -6.92
C ASP A 18 -27.99 5.48 -5.58
N LYS A 19 -27.98 4.58 -4.61
CA LYS A 19 -27.63 4.90 -3.21
C LYS A 19 -26.55 4.03 -2.62
N ASP A 20 -26.06 3.02 -3.32
CA ASP A 20 -25.15 2.02 -2.81
C ASP A 20 -23.72 2.29 -3.27
N LEU A 21 -22.75 1.73 -2.54
CA LEU A 21 -21.34 1.75 -2.88
C LEU A 21 -20.79 0.31 -2.84
N VAL A 22 -20.06 -0.06 -3.89
CA VAL A 22 -19.16 -1.21 -3.87
C VAL A 22 -17.83 -0.74 -3.32
N VAL A 23 -17.34 -1.43 -2.30
CA VAL A 23 -16.10 -1.10 -1.61
C VAL A 23 -15.15 -2.28 -1.68
N HIS A 24 -13.93 -2.01 -2.11
CA HIS A 24 -12.83 -2.96 -2.09
C HIS A 24 -12.02 -2.74 -0.82
N PHE A 25 -11.87 -3.79 -0.03
CA PHE A 25 -11.15 -3.79 1.23
C PHE A 25 -9.86 -4.60 1.11
N LEU A 26 -8.82 -4.16 1.78
CA LEU A 26 -7.73 -5.02 2.22
C LEU A 26 -8.02 -5.40 3.67
N THR A 27 -8.35 -6.65 3.91
CA THR A 27 -8.57 -7.16 5.27
C THR A 27 -7.26 -7.71 5.83
N LYS A 28 -7.11 -7.66 7.15
CA LYS A 28 -5.85 -8.10 7.77
C LYS A 28 -5.63 -9.61 7.55
N GLU A 29 -6.64 -10.44 7.82
CA GLU A 29 -6.50 -11.90 7.83
C GLU A 29 -7.09 -12.61 6.60
N PHE A 30 -7.94 -11.94 5.80
CA PHE A 30 -8.72 -12.59 4.74
C PHE A 30 -8.43 -12.05 3.33
N GLY A 31 -7.35 -11.30 3.17
CA GLY A 31 -6.95 -10.75 1.89
C GLY A 31 -7.87 -9.65 1.36
N LYS A 32 -7.84 -9.49 0.04
CA LYS A 32 -8.70 -8.53 -0.64
C LYS A 32 -10.13 -9.04 -0.70
N LYS A 33 -11.05 -8.25 -0.18
CA LYS A 33 -12.50 -8.54 -0.21
C LYS A 33 -13.26 -7.41 -0.88
N THR A 34 -14.39 -7.75 -1.48
CA THR A 34 -15.31 -6.77 -2.06
C THR A 34 -16.66 -6.91 -1.38
N GLY A 35 -17.23 -5.79 -0.93
CA GLY A 35 -18.54 -5.77 -0.29
C GLY A 35 -19.38 -4.58 -0.74
N ILE A 36 -20.66 -4.57 -0.35
CA ILE A 36 -21.58 -3.48 -0.66
C ILE A 36 -21.99 -2.80 0.64
N PHE A 37 -21.87 -1.47 0.66
CA PHE A 37 -22.49 -0.60 1.64
C PHE A 37 -23.81 -0.08 1.09
N TYR A 38 -24.90 -0.68 1.54
CA TYR A 38 -26.25 -0.29 1.14
C TYR A 38 -26.62 1.07 1.70
N GLY A 39 -27.17 1.94 0.85
CA GLY A 39 -27.59 3.28 1.23
C GLY A 39 -26.46 4.23 1.62
N ALA A 40 -25.20 3.89 1.36
CA ALA A 40 -24.03 4.67 1.79
C ALA A 40 -24.00 6.09 1.21
N ARG A 41 -24.60 6.31 0.04
CA ARG A 41 -24.67 7.64 -0.61
C ARG A 41 -25.76 8.55 -0.03
N SER A 42 -26.62 8.05 0.85
CA SER A 42 -27.61 8.90 1.50
C SER A 42 -26.95 9.85 2.50
N GLN A 43 -27.50 11.05 2.67
CA GLN A 43 -26.90 12.09 3.52
C GLN A 43 -26.78 11.69 5.00
N ARG A 44 -27.65 10.79 5.47
CA ARG A 44 -27.72 10.34 6.87
C ARG A 44 -27.06 8.97 7.08
N SER A 45 -26.40 8.42 6.09
CA SER A 45 -25.77 7.10 6.20
C SER A 45 -24.49 7.17 7.01
N ALA A 46 -24.36 6.33 8.03
CA ALA A 46 -23.11 6.13 8.77
C ALA A 46 -21.99 5.59 7.84
N TYR A 47 -22.33 4.80 6.83
CA TYR A 47 -21.37 4.25 5.88
C TYR A 47 -20.73 5.28 4.96
N ARG A 48 -21.26 6.50 4.88
CA ARG A 48 -20.71 7.54 4.00
C ARG A 48 -19.27 7.90 4.38
N SER A 49 -19.01 8.13 5.66
CA SER A 49 -17.66 8.43 6.16
C SER A 49 -16.75 7.19 6.16
N MET A 50 -17.34 6.02 6.37
CA MET A 50 -16.60 4.75 6.40
C MET A 50 -16.14 4.29 5.02
N SER A 51 -16.85 4.69 3.96
CA SER A 51 -16.51 4.31 2.58
C SER A 51 -15.49 5.22 1.91
N GLU A 52 -14.98 6.23 2.61
CA GLU A 52 -13.92 7.09 2.09
C GLU A 52 -12.60 6.31 1.95
N PRO A 53 -11.81 6.56 0.87
CA PRO A 53 -10.49 5.94 0.72
C PRO A 53 -9.61 6.16 1.95
N PHE A 54 -8.74 5.18 2.23
CA PHE A 54 -7.82 5.13 3.38
C PHE A 54 -8.47 4.87 4.74
N SER A 55 -9.81 4.88 4.85
CA SER A 55 -10.48 4.59 6.13
C SER A 55 -10.10 3.21 6.63
N LEU A 56 -9.68 3.15 7.90
CA LEU A 56 -9.48 1.90 8.63
C LEU A 56 -10.76 1.55 9.36
N LEU A 57 -11.28 0.37 9.10
CA LEU A 57 -12.55 -0.11 9.65
C LEU A 57 -12.34 -1.41 10.41
N GLY A 58 -13.12 -1.60 11.48
CA GLY A 58 -13.45 -2.92 11.98
C GLY A 58 -14.71 -3.41 11.25
N ILE A 59 -14.64 -4.51 10.54
CA ILE A 59 -15.80 -5.05 9.82
C ILE A 59 -16.17 -6.44 10.34
N GLU A 60 -17.47 -6.68 10.39
CA GLU A 60 -18.06 -7.99 10.58
C GLU A 60 -18.77 -8.40 9.29
N PHE A 61 -18.43 -9.55 8.76
CA PHE A 61 -18.95 -9.98 7.48
C PHE A 61 -19.23 -11.48 7.44
N SER A 62 -20.01 -11.88 6.46
CA SER A 62 -20.21 -13.27 6.11
C SER A 62 -19.99 -13.49 4.62
N GLU A 63 -19.38 -14.61 4.29
CA GLU A 63 -19.09 -15.02 2.92
C GLU A 63 -19.94 -16.23 2.56
N LYS A 64 -20.54 -16.22 1.38
CA LYS A 64 -21.20 -17.40 0.81
C LYS A 64 -20.19 -18.10 -0.08
N GLU A 65 -20.25 -19.42 -0.09
CA GLU A 65 -19.47 -20.24 -1.00
C GLU A 65 -19.71 -19.80 -2.46
N ASN A 66 -18.64 -19.55 -3.20
CA ASN A 66 -18.66 -19.06 -4.59
C ASN A 66 -19.29 -17.66 -4.81
N ALA A 67 -19.34 -16.81 -3.80
CA ALA A 67 -19.80 -15.44 -3.98
C ALA A 67 -18.62 -14.50 -4.24
N ASP A 68 -18.73 -13.64 -5.25
CA ASP A 68 -17.72 -12.61 -5.58
C ASP A 68 -17.66 -11.50 -4.54
N MET A 69 -18.67 -11.37 -3.69
CA MET A 69 -18.80 -10.29 -2.72
C MET A 69 -19.18 -10.84 -1.34
N ILE A 70 -18.55 -10.23 -0.33
CA ILE A 70 -18.93 -10.47 1.06
C ILE A 70 -20.19 -9.67 1.43
N THR A 71 -20.94 -10.18 2.40
CA THR A 71 -22.06 -9.44 3.00
C THR A 71 -21.59 -8.79 4.28
N ILE A 72 -21.46 -7.45 4.28
CA ILE A 72 -21.12 -6.67 5.47
C ILE A 72 -22.32 -6.68 6.43
N ARG A 73 -22.10 -7.04 7.67
CA ARG A 73 -23.10 -7.09 8.76
C ARG A 73 -23.02 -5.87 9.62
N SER A 74 -21.81 -5.50 10.01
CA SER A 74 -21.51 -4.27 10.72
C SER A 74 -20.17 -3.71 10.27
N ALA A 75 -19.99 -2.41 10.45
CA ALA A 75 -18.71 -1.74 10.25
C ALA A 75 -18.58 -0.59 11.25
N ASP A 76 -17.41 -0.46 11.85
CA ASP A 76 -17.04 0.61 12.76
C ASP A 76 -15.82 1.34 12.22
N LEU A 77 -15.85 2.67 12.25
CA LEU A 77 -14.72 3.49 11.83
C LEU A 77 -13.66 3.52 12.95
N LEU A 78 -12.51 2.93 12.71
CA LEU A 78 -11.38 2.92 13.66
C LEU A 78 -10.49 4.15 13.45
N GLU A 79 -10.17 4.48 12.19
CA GLU A 79 -9.37 5.65 11.82
C GLU A 79 -9.82 6.18 10.46
N SER A 80 -10.04 7.49 10.37
CA SER A 80 -10.55 8.10 9.14
C SER A 80 -9.45 8.56 8.18
N HIS A 81 -8.22 8.73 8.67
CA HIS A 81 -7.08 9.34 7.95
C HIS A 81 -7.44 10.66 7.25
N VAL A 82 -8.34 11.45 7.87
CA VAL A 82 -8.85 12.70 7.28
C VAL A 82 -7.72 13.70 7.00
N ASP A 83 -6.63 13.66 7.76
CA ASP A 83 -5.48 14.56 7.60
C ASP A 83 -4.72 14.30 6.29
N LEU A 84 -4.72 13.07 5.78
CA LEU A 84 -4.18 12.78 4.45
C LEU A 84 -4.92 13.51 3.35
N ARG A 85 -6.23 13.73 3.51
CA ARG A 85 -7.09 14.40 2.52
C ARG A 85 -6.99 15.92 2.56
N LYS A 86 -6.48 16.50 3.67
CA LYS A 86 -6.28 17.95 3.81
C LYS A 86 -5.02 18.46 3.10
N ASN A 87 -4.05 17.58 2.86
CA ASN A 87 -2.80 17.92 2.19
C ASN A 87 -2.73 17.23 0.81
N TYR A 88 -2.59 18.01 -0.24
CA TYR A 88 -2.59 17.50 -1.61
C TYR A 88 -1.49 16.45 -1.87
N HIS A 89 -0.26 16.69 -1.39
CA HIS A 89 0.84 15.75 -1.59
C HIS A 89 0.65 14.45 -0.80
N HIS A 90 0.14 14.54 0.44
CA HIS A 90 -0.20 13.36 1.23
C HIS A 90 -1.33 12.56 0.59
N PHE A 91 -2.37 13.24 0.09
CA PHE A 91 -3.47 12.59 -0.62
C PHE A 91 -3.00 11.83 -1.85
N LEU A 92 -2.16 12.44 -2.69
CA LEU A 92 -1.62 11.79 -3.89
C LEU A 92 -0.77 10.57 -3.54
N LEU A 93 0.11 10.70 -2.53
CA LEU A 93 0.99 9.60 -2.15
C LEU A 93 0.23 8.46 -1.47
N ALA A 94 -0.74 8.76 -0.61
CA ALA A 94 -1.64 7.77 -0.02
C ALA A 94 -2.45 7.04 -1.10
N SER A 95 -2.97 7.76 -2.10
CA SER A 95 -3.67 7.17 -3.25
C SER A 95 -2.76 6.24 -4.05
N TYR A 96 -1.52 6.66 -4.27
CA TYR A 96 -0.51 5.87 -4.97
C TYR A 96 -0.20 4.57 -4.21
N PHE A 97 0.05 4.63 -2.90
CA PHE A 97 0.30 3.44 -2.08
C PHE A 97 -0.88 2.47 -2.10
N THR A 98 -2.08 3.01 -1.94
CA THR A 98 -3.30 2.22 -1.94
C THR A 98 -3.54 1.53 -3.28
N GLU A 99 -3.31 2.23 -4.40
CA GLU A 99 -3.46 1.67 -5.74
C GLU A 99 -2.40 0.60 -6.02
N LEU A 100 -1.13 0.83 -5.65
CA LEU A 100 -0.08 -0.17 -5.78
C LEU A 100 -0.45 -1.46 -5.06
N VAL A 101 -0.88 -1.38 -3.80
CA VAL A 101 -1.32 -2.56 -3.06
C VAL A 101 -2.54 -3.19 -3.72
N HIS A 102 -3.52 -2.39 -4.14
CA HIS A 102 -4.74 -2.89 -4.78
C HIS A 102 -4.47 -3.73 -6.04
N ILE A 103 -3.53 -3.30 -6.89
CA ILE A 103 -3.18 -4.01 -8.13
C ILE A 103 -2.19 -5.15 -7.91
N SER A 104 -1.35 -5.08 -6.88
CA SER A 104 -0.34 -6.10 -6.57
C SER A 104 -0.92 -7.32 -5.87
N LEU A 105 -2.03 -7.16 -5.15
CA LEU A 105 -2.68 -8.25 -4.45
C LEU A 105 -3.35 -9.20 -5.44
N ILE A 106 -2.73 -10.34 -5.64
CA ILE A 106 -3.39 -11.55 -6.12
C ILE A 106 -4.18 -12.12 -4.93
N PRO A 107 -5.30 -12.81 -5.11
CA PRO A 107 -5.99 -13.49 -3.99
C PRO A 107 -5.04 -14.46 -3.30
N ASP A 108 -4.44 -14.04 -2.18
CA ASP A 108 -3.39 -14.78 -1.47
C ASP A 108 -3.64 -14.71 0.04
N PRO A 109 -3.39 -15.80 0.78
CA PRO A 109 -3.50 -15.85 2.23
C PRO A 109 -2.49 -14.95 2.99
N GLU A 110 -1.41 -14.50 2.39
CA GLU A 110 -0.39 -13.65 3.05
C GLU A 110 -0.77 -12.15 3.11
N SER A 111 -2.05 -11.84 3.21
CA SER A 111 -2.54 -10.46 3.20
C SER A 111 -2.10 -9.61 4.39
N GLU A 112 -1.73 -10.21 5.52
CA GLU A 112 -1.38 -9.50 6.74
C GLU A 112 -0.16 -8.60 6.53
N ALA A 113 0.88 -9.07 5.83
CA ALA A 113 2.07 -8.27 5.56
C ALA A 113 1.77 -7.05 4.66
N TYR A 114 0.91 -7.21 3.67
CA TYR A 114 0.45 -6.08 2.83
C TYR A 114 -0.43 -5.10 3.60
N PHE A 115 -1.28 -5.62 4.49
CA PHE A 115 -2.11 -4.80 5.36
C PHE A 115 -1.23 -3.94 6.28
N GLU A 116 -0.27 -4.54 6.97
CA GLU A 116 0.65 -3.84 7.86
C GLU A 116 1.52 -2.83 7.12
N LEU A 117 2.00 -3.18 5.92
CA LEU A 117 2.76 -2.25 5.09
C LEU A 117 1.94 -1.01 4.75
N LEU A 118 0.70 -1.18 4.28
CA LEU A 118 -0.16 -0.05 3.90
C LEU A 118 -0.61 0.74 5.12
N GLU A 119 -1.07 0.09 6.20
CA GLU A 119 -1.47 0.74 7.45
C GLU A 119 -0.35 1.61 8.01
N ASN A 120 0.86 1.06 8.11
CA ASN A 120 2.04 1.79 8.58
C ASN A 120 2.39 2.98 7.67
N ALA A 121 2.31 2.81 6.36
CA ALA A 121 2.61 3.88 5.41
C ALA A 121 1.61 5.04 5.55
N LEU A 122 0.32 4.76 5.66
CA LEU A 122 -0.73 5.77 5.82
C LEU A 122 -0.63 6.49 7.17
N ASN A 123 -0.42 5.75 8.27
CA ASN A 123 -0.31 6.31 9.62
C ASN A 123 0.88 7.27 9.79
N HIS A 124 2.01 6.96 9.16
CA HIS A 124 3.23 7.75 9.32
C HIS A 124 3.38 8.89 8.31
N LEU A 125 2.65 8.86 7.18
CA LEU A 125 2.78 9.85 6.12
C LEU A 125 2.59 11.30 6.59
N PRO A 126 1.63 11.66 7.47
CA PRO A 126 1.45 13.04 7.92
C PRO A 126 2.65 13.61 8.70
N SER A 127 3.45 12.75 9.33
CA SER A 127 4.61 13.13 10.14
C SER A 127 5.94 13.14 9.38
N LYS A 128 5.97 12.63 8.14
CA LYS A 128 7.19 12.52 7.35
C LYS A 128 7.63 13.85 6.79
N LYS A 129 8.88 14.26 7.10
CA LYS A 129 9.51 15.44 6.52
C LYS A 129 9.95 15.21 5.07
N ASP A 130 10.45 14.02 4.78
CA ASP A 130 10.86 13.60 3.43
C ASP A 130 9.89 12.57 2.88
N ILE A 131 8.91 13.06 2.12
CA ILE A 131 7.89 12.21 1.48
C ILE A 131 8.48 11.36 0.35
N THR A 132 9.60 11.80 -0.26
CA THR A 132 10.27 11.03 -1.33
C THR A 132 10.96 9.80 -0.74
N ALA A 133 11.68 9.98 0.37
CA ALA A 133 12.28 8.84 1.08
C ALA A 133 11.21 7.86 1.56
N HIS A 134 10.08 8.36 2.07
CA HIS A 134 8.96 7.52 2.50
C HIS A 134 8.34 6.72 1.35
N LYS A 135 8.23 7.34 0.17
CA LYS A 135 7.78 6.67 -1.05
C LYS A 135 8.71 5.53 -1.44
N ILE A 136 10.02 5.79 -1.49
CA ILE A 136 11.02 4.77 -1.86
C ILE A 136 11.03 3.62 -0.84
N GLU A 137 10.95 3.94 0.45
CA GLU A 137 10.87 2.92 1.52
C GLU A 137 9.67 2.00 1.31
N PHE A 138 8.49 2.56 1.02
CA PHE A 138 7.28 1.79 0.75
C PHE A 138 7.43 0.90 -0.49
N GLU A 139 7.92 1.46 -1.60
CA GLU A 139 8.13 0.72 -2.85
C GLU A 139 9.09 -0.46 -2.68
N LEU A 140 10.21 -0.27 -1.98
CA LEU A 140 11.17 -1.33 -1.72
C LEU A 140 10.59 -2.44 -0.84
N LYS A 141 9.83 -2.09 0.19
CA LYS A 141 9.13 -3.08 1.03
C LYS A 141 8.07 -3.84 0.24
N LEU A 142 7.32 -3.17 -0.63
CA LEU A 142 6.35 -3.81 -1.50
C LEU A 142 7.02 -4.78 -2.49
N LEU A 143 8.12 -4.37 -3.14
CA LEU A 143 8.90 -5.24 -4.02
C LEU A 143 9.45 -6.47 -3.27
N HIS A 144 9.83 -6.30 -2.00
CA HIS A 144 10.24 -7.41 -1.15
C HIS A 144 9.10 -8.41 -0.92
N LEU A 145 7.90 -7.93 -0.57
CA LEU A 145 6.72 -8.78 -0.40
C LEU A 145 6.32 -9.50 -1.69
N LEU A 146 6.54 -8.86 -2.83
CA LEU A 146 6.29 -9.46 -4.16
C LEU A 146 7.38 -10.46 -4.59
N GLY A 147 8.44 -10.63 -3.80
CA GLY A 147 9.56 -11.52 -4.14
C GLY A 147 10.45 -11.04 -5.29
N VAL A 148 10.35 -9.76 -5.67
CA VAL A 148 11.10 -9.14 -6.78
C VAL A 148 12.00 -8.00 -6.29
N TYR A 149 12.50 -8.11 -5.05
CA TYR A 149 13.39 -7.10 -4.48
C TYR A 149 14.69 -6.99 -5.30
N PRO A 150 15.06 -5.79 -5.79
CA PRO A 150 16.24 -5.62 -6.61
C PRO A 150 17.53 -5.77 -5.80
N GLN A 151 18.58 -6.35 -6.43
CA GLN A 151 19.93 -6.34 -5.84
C GLN A 151 20.51 -4.92 -5.93
N LEU A 152 20.63 -4.24 -4.77
CA LEU A 152 21.10 -2.86 -4.68
C LEU A 152 22.51 -2.74 -4.10
N GLU A 153 23.04 -3.79 -3.46
CA GLU A 153 24.33 -3.75 -2.75
C GLU A 153 25.51 -4.07 -3.63
N HIS A 154 25.31 -4.90 -4.65
CA HIS A 154 26.35 -5.38 -5.56
C HIS A 154 25.92 -5.23 -7.01
N CYS A 155 26.90 -4.98 -7.89
CA CYS A 155 26.66 -5.00 -9.33
C CYS A 155 26.20 -6.38 -9.78
N VAL A 156 25.05 -6.44 -10.46
CA VAL A 156 24.46 -7.72 -10.92
C VAL A 156 25.29 -8.44 -12.00
N ILE A 157 26.29 -7.77 -12.60
CA ILE A 157 27.15 -8.34 -13.64
C ILE A 157 28.49 -8.81 -13.08
N CYS A 158 29.19 -7.97 -12.30
CA CYS A 158 30.56 -8.27 -11.83
C CYS A 158 30.68 -8.48 -10.32
N SER A 159 29.56 -8.43 -9.59
CA SER A 159 29.47 -8.62 -8.13
C SER A 159 30.31 -7.65 -7.29
N LYS A 160 30.81 -6.58 -7.88
CA LYS A 160 31.48 -5.53 -7.10
C LYS A 160 30.47 -4.78 -6.22
N PRO A 161 30.82 -4.44 -4.98
CA PRO A 161 29.95 -3.65 -4.12
C PRO A 161 29.68 -2.28 -4.74
N VAL A 162 28.39 -1.89 -4.71
CA VAL A 162 27.91 -0.60 -5.25
C VAL A 162 28.22 0.53 -4.28
N PHE A 163 27.99 0.26 -2.98
CA PHE A 163 28.30 1.20 -1.91
C PHE A 163 29.63 0.77 -1.30
N GLN A 164 30.72 1.48 -1.66
CA GLN A 164 31.94 1.43 -0.86
C GLN A 164 31.75 2.35 0.33
N GLU A 165 32.05 1.91 1.53
CA GLU A 165 32.19 2.77 2.68
C GLU A 165 33.22 3.85 2.31
N VAL A 166 32.75 5.07 2.06
CA VAL A 166 33.66 6.20 1.84
C VAL A 166 34.30 6.49 3.20
N PRO A 167 35.61 6.27 3.38
CA PRO A 167 36.24 6.58 4.66
C PRO A 167 35.98 8.05 4.96
N ALA A 168 35.59 8.35 6.20
CA ALA A 168 35.11 9.66 6.67
C ALA A 168 36.08 10.85 6.45
N LYS A 169 37.26 10.62 5.85
CA LYS A 169 38.29 11.59 5.56
C LYS A 169 38.62 11.80 4.08
N THR A 170 37.88 11.17 3.17
CA THR A 170 38.12 11.37 1.73
C THR A 170 37.23 12.52 1.28
N GLU A 171 37.82 13.66 0.93
CA GLU A 171 37.14 14.74 0.22
C GLU A 171 36.53 14.16 -1.06
N LEU A 172 35.22 13.95 -1.04
CA LEU A 172 34.47 13.52 -2.21
C LEU A 172 34.65 14.58 -3.30
N ASN A 173 35.44 14.27 -4.31
CA ASN A 173 35.47 15.12 -5.50
C ASN A 173 34.03 15.10 -6.08
N PRO A 174 33.28 16.19 -6.03
CA PRO A 174 31.87 16.25 -6.47
C PRO A 174 31.71 15.92 -7.95
N GLN A 175 32.80 15.85 -8.71
CA GLN A 175 32.83 15.54 -10.15
C GLN A 175 32.97 14.03 -10.44
N LYS A 176 33.21 13.18 -9.43
CA LYS A 176 33.35 11.71 -9.59
C LYS A 176 32.35 10.97 -8.71
N LYS A 177 31.07 11.26 -8.84
CA LYS A 177 30.05 10.35 -8.29
C LYS A 177 30.00 9.10 -9.17
N PRO A 178 30.14 7.91 -8.60
CA PRO A 178 29.95 6.68 -9.38
C PRO A 178 28.55 6.70 -9.97
N ILE A 179 28.45 6.42 -11.26
CA ILE A 179 27.17 6.35 -11.96
C ILE A 179 26.73 4.90 -11.89
N TYR A 180 25.64 4.63 -11.18
CA TYR A 180 25.00 3.34 -11.18
C TYR A 180 23.74 3.40 -12.02
N GLN A 181 23.48 2.33 -12.75
CA GLN A 181 22.27 2.19 -13.57
C GLN A 181 21.42 1.05 -13.03
N ILE A 182 20.12 1.23 -13.04
CA ILE A 182 19.19 0.14 -12.75
C ILE A 182 19.11 -0.73 -13.99
N ASP A 183 19.45 -2.01 -13.83
CA ASP A 183 19.33 -3.04 -14.86
C ASP A 183 18.15 -3.94 -14.52
N VAL A 184 17.00 -3.63 -15.12
CA VAL A 184 15.74 -4.34 -14.88
C VAL A 184 15.83 -5.80 -15.36
N SER A 185 16.59 -6.05 -16.43
CA SER A 185 16.71 -7.41 -17.00
C SER A 185 17.50 -8.35 -16.12
N HIS A 186 18.42 -7.82 -15.30
CA HIS A 186 19.21 -8.58 -14.33
C HIS A 186 18.75 -8.38 -12.87
N GLY A 187 17.68 -7.63 -12.66
CA GLY A 187 17.04 -7.48 -11.36
C GLY A 187 17.83 -6.69 -10.32
N GLY A 188 18.56 -5.63 -10.71
CA GLY A 188 19.31 -4.84 -9.74
C GLY A 188 20.10 -3.69 -10.34
N VAL A 189 21.22 -3.33 -9.68
CA VAL A 189 22.10 -2.24 -10.11
C VAL A 189 23.32 -2.75 -10.86
N ARG A 190 23.73 -1.99 -11.86
CA ARG A 190 24.95 -2.20 -12.65
C ARG A 190 25.91 -1.05 -12.42
N CYS A 191 27.20 -1.35 -12.25
CA CYS A 191 28.24 -0.33 -12.15
C CYS A 191 28.59 0.30 -13.51
N ASP A 192 29.30 1.41 -13.46
CA ASP A 192 29.71 2.20 -14.65
C ASP A 192 30.65 1.47 -15.61
N THR A 193 31.34 0.42 -15.12
CA THR A 193 32.28 -0.38 -15.93
C THR A 193 31.65 -1.60 -16.61
N CYS A 194 30.41 -1.95 -16.24
CA CYS A 194 29.64 -3.03 -16.83
C CYS A 194 28.51 -2.55 -17.72
#